data_de6677fa69854001676a3390c24749be
#
_entry.id   de6677fa69854001676a3390c24749be
#
_cell.length_a   1.000
_cell.length_b   1.000
_cell.length_c   1.000
_cell.angle_alpha   90.00
_cell.angle_beta   90.00
_cell.angle_gamma   90.00
#
_symmetry.space_group_name_H-M   'P 1'
#
loop_
_entity.id
_entity.type
_entity.pdbx_description
1 polymer ?
#
loop_
_entity_poly.entity_id
_entity_poly.type
_entity_poly.pdbx_seq_one_letter_code
_entity_poly.pdbx_strand_id
1 'polypeptide(L)'
;GAFTLQDVSSGICRKLISRHTHIFGSDKATDDKAALDVWEKNKQKEKGFNSGYEYLSSVPKSFPSVLRADKVGSRSGKYNMDFESVEQVADKVKEEFYEVLQEYKDKNEKGIYEECGDLLFAVVSFVRLLGVNGELSLNDATDKFLRRFKKTEELAVQDGKNLKELSAEEIDSYYNESKKG
;
A
#
# COMPACT_ATOMS: atom_id res chain seq x y z
N GLY A 1 34.54 -12.50 1.58
CA GLY A 1 34.87 -11.14 1.30
C GLY A 1 33.61 -10.33 1.10
N ALA A 2 33.49 -9.27 1.87
CA ALA A 2 32.39 -8.35 1.75
C ALA A 2 32.54 -7.50 0.48
N PHE A 3 31.46 -6.93 -0.02
CA PHE A 3 31.44 -5.96 -1.12
C PHE A 3 31.93 -4.58 -0.62
N THR A 4 32.48 -3.79 -1.54
CA THR A 4 32.91 -2.40 -1.28
C THR A 4 31.80 -1.42 -1.70
N LEU A 5 31.90 -0.14 -1.25
CA LEU A 5 31.01 0.92 -1.71
C LEU A 5 31.09 1.08 -3.23
N GLN A 6 32.26 0.89 -3.84
CA GLN A 6 32.46 0.95 -5.27
C GLN A 6 31.71 -0.18 -6.00
N ASP A 7 31.62 -1.38 -5.45
CA ASP A 7 30.86 -2.48 -6.01
C ASP A 7 29.36 -2.18 -5.99
N VAL A 8 28.88 -1.57 -4.90
CA VAL A 8 27.47 -1.14 -4.77
C VAL A 8 27.14 -0.07 -5.82
N SER A 9 27.94 1.00 -5.88
CA SER A 9 27.71 2.11 -6.82
C SER A 9 27.81 1.66 -8.27
N SER A 10 28.81 0.85 -8.63
CA SER A 10 28.96 0.27 -9.96
C SER A 10 27.81 -0.67 -10.33
N GLY A 11 27.30 -1.43 -9.34
CA GLY A 11 26.13 -2.27 -9.51
C GLY A 11 24.85 -1.48 -9.77
N ILE A 12 24.66 -0.37 -9.08
CA ILE A 12 23.52 0.54 -9.30
C ILE A 12 23.61 1.19 -10.69
N CYS A 13 24.78 1.74 -11.05
CA CYS A 13 24.99 2.35 -12.37
C CYS A 13 24.70 1.37 -13.52
N ARG A 14 25.22 0.15 -13.43
CA ARG A 14 24.93 -0.90 -14.43
C ARG A 14 23.43 -1.18 -14.56
N LYS A 15 22.72 -1.32 -13.44
CA LYS A 15 21.25 -1.53 -13.43
C LYS A 15 20.50 -0.35 -14.04
N LEU A 16 20.91 0.89 -13.74
CA LEU A 16 20.28 2.06 -14.33
C LEU A 16 20.49 2.10 -15.85
N ILE A 17 21.71 1.90 -16.33
CA ILE A 17 22.02 1.89 -17.76
C ILE A 17 21.27 0.77 -18.49
N SER A 18 21.34 -0.46 -17.98
CA SER A 18 20.70 -1.63 -18.62
C SER A 18 19.19 -1.55 -18.68
N ARG A 19 18.55 -0.84 -17.74
CA ARG A 19 17.09 -0.74 -17.67
C ARG A 19 16.53 0.47 -18.40
N HIS A 20 17.30 1.54 -18.57
CA HIS A 20 16.88 2.75 -19.29
C HIS A 20 17.38 2.74 -20.75
N THR A 21 17.09 1.68 -21.46
CA THR A 21 17.49 1.52 -22.86
C THR A 21 16.85 2.54 -23.81
N HIS A 22 15.77 3.21 -23.37
CA HIS A 22 15.21 4.36 -24.07
C HIS A 22 16.08 5.63 -23.95
N ILE A 23 17.03 5.68 -23.01
CA ILE A 23 18.01 6.79 -22.84
C ILE A 23 19.39 6.35 -23.34
N PHE A 24 19.85 5.15 -22.96
CA PHE A 24 21.22 4.68 -23.17
C PHE A 24 21.32 3.62 -24.28
N GLY A 25 20.21 3.22 -24.89
CA GLY A 25 20.14 2.16 -25.91
C GLY A 25 19.28 2.56 -27.12
N SER A 26 18.65 1.57 -27.74
CA SER A 26 17.88 1.72 -28.96
C SER A 26 16.36 1.76 -28.80
N ASP A 27 15.85 1.49 -27.62
CA ASP A 27 14.42 1.51 -27.37
C ASP A 27 13.88 2.96 -27.43
N LYS A 28 12.61 3.10 -27.79
CA LYS A 28 11.94 4.41 -27.84
C LYS A 28 10.85 4.46 -26.78
N ALA A 29 10.75 5.56 -26.07
CA ALA A 29 9.63 5.87 -25.18
C ALA A 29 9.07 7.24 -25.59
N THR A 30 7.75 7.31 -25.78
CA THR A 30 7.06 8.53 -26.21
C THR A 30 6.56 9.36 -25.03
N ASP A 31 6.42 8.73 -23.87
CA ASP A 31 5.93 9.33 -22.65
C ASP A 31 6.47 8.55 -21.42
N ASP A 32 6.16 9.04 -20.23
CA ASP A 32 6.61 8.48 -18.95
C ASP A 32 6.11 7.03 -18.76
N LYS A 33 4.90 6.72 -19.24
CA LYS A 33 4.32 5.38 -19.14
C LYS A 33 5.10 4.39 -20.02
N ALA A 34 5.38 4.77 -21.26
CA ALA A 34 6.20 3.96 -22.17
C ALA A 34 7.61 3.75 -21.63
N ALA A 35 8.22 4.78 -21.03
CA ALA A 35 9.52 4.69 -20.39
C ALA A 35 9.52 3.69 -19.21
N LEU A 36 8.47 3.72 -18.39
CA LEU A 36 8.30 2.80 -17.27
C LEU A 36 8.10 1.34 -17.74
N ASP A 37 7.35 1.15 -18.83
CA ASP A 37 7.13 -0.19 -19.42
C ASP A 37 8.42 -0.77 -20.01
N VAL A 38 9.24 0.03 -20.69
CA VAL A 38 10.57 -0.37 -21.17
C VAL A 38 11.46 -0.77 -19.98
N TRP A 39 11.51 0.05 -18.95
CA TRP A 39 12.31 -0.21 -17.75
C TRP A 39 11.89 -1.52 -17.06
N GLU A 40 10.59 -1.73 -16.87
CA GLU A 40 10.08 -2.93 -16.21
C GLU A 40 10.33 -4.20 -17.05
N LYS A 41 10.18 -4.11 -18.37
CA LYS A 41 10.49 -5.20 -19.31
C LYS A 41 11.98 -5.60 -19.25
N ASN A 42 12.88 -4.61 -19.22
CA ASN A 42 14.31 -4.86 -19.12
C ASN A 42 14.69 -5.46 -17.76
N LYS A 43 14.08 -4.98 -16.69
CA LYS A 43 14.25 -5.56 -15.36
C LYS A 43 13.76 -7.01 -15.27
N GLN A 44 12.67 -7.37 -15.94
CA GLN A 44 12.18 -8.74 -15.98
C GLN A 44 13.16 -9.64 -16.75
N LYS A 45 13.67 -9.17 -17.90
CA LYS A 45 14.71 -9.90 -18.69
C LYS A 45 15.99 -10.11 -17.89
N GLU A 46 16.49 -9.06 -17.20
CA GLU A 46 17.70 -9.12 -16.38
C GLU A 46 17.55 -10.18 -15.26
N LYS A 47 16.37 -10.32 -14.69
CA LYS A 47 16.10 -11.28 -13.60
C LYS A 47 15.79 -12.69 -14.08
N GLY A 48 15.51 -12.88 -15.37
CA GLY A 48 15.28 -14.20 -15.98
C GLY A 48 14.08 -14.95 -15.40
N PHE A 49 12.97 -14.24 -15.11
CA PHE A 49 11.77 -14.91 -14.61
C PHE A 49 11.18 -15.85 -15.66
N ASN A 50 10.90 -17.09 -15.27
CA ASN A 50 10.33 -18.14 -16.13
C ASN A 50 8.79 -18.18 -16.04
N SER A 51 8.19 -17.52 -15.05
CA SER A 51 6.74 -17.50 -14.85
C SER A 51 6.22 -16.20 -14.25
N GLY A 52 4.93 -15.93 -14.42
CA GLY A 52 4.24 -14.84 -13.73
C GLY A 52 4.34 -14.96 -12.20
N TYR A 53 4.23 -16.18 -11.68
CA TYR A 53 4.39 -16.42 -10.25
C TYR A 53 5.77 -15.99 -9.73
N GLU A 54 6.86 -16.34 -10.44
CA GLU A 54 8.21 -15.90 -10.06
C GLU A 54 8.33 -14.37 -10.08
N TYR A 55 7.72 -13.72 -11.08
CA TYR A 55 7.70 -12.27 -11.15
C TYR A 55 6.93 -11.63 -9.99
N LEU A 56 5.72 -12.12 -9.68
CA LEU A 56 4.92 -11.61 -8.56
C LEU A 56 5.61 -11.88 -7.21
N SER A 57 6.07 -13.10 -7.00
CA SER A 57 6.71 -13.54 -5.74
C SER A 57 8.08 -12.87 -5.49
N SER A 58 8.69 -12.28 -6.54
CA SER A 58 9.93 -11.49 -6.39
C SER A 58 9.75 -10.13 -5.71
N VAL A 59 8.52 -9.73 -5.35
CA VAL A 59 8.29 -8.58 -4.47
C VAL A 59 8.84 -8.91 -3.07
N PRO A 60 9.78 -8.09 -2.54
CA PRO A 60 10.42 -8.43 -1.27
C PRO A 60 9.41 -8.56 -0.13
N LYS A 61 9.54 -9.64 0.66
CA LYS A 61 8.72 -9.84 1.87
C LYS A 61 9.00 -8.80 2.97
N SER A 62 10.15 -8.11 2.88
CA SER A 62 10.55 -7.04 3.79
C SER A 62 9.88 -5.68 3.50
N PHE A 63 9.12 -5.56 2.42
CA PHE A 63 8.36 -4.33 2.17
C PHE A 63 7.25 -4.17 3.21
N PRO A 64 6.87 -2.91 3.56
CA PRO A 64 5.63 -2.63 4.27
C PRO A 64 4.45 -3.32 3.58
N SER A 65 3.49 -3.83 4.37
CA SER A 65 2.44 -4.71 3.85
C SER A 65 1.57 -4.04 2.79
N VAL A 66 1.22 -2.77 2.96
CA VAL A 66 0.43 -2.02 1.98
C VAL A 66 1.21 -1.86 0.68
N LEU A 67 2.47 -1.44 0.75
CA LEU A 67 3.34 -1.32 -0.43
C LEU A 67 3.54 -2.67 -1.13
N ARG A 68 3.68 -3.76 -0.36
CA ARG A 68 3.85 -5.10 -0.93
C ARG A 68 2.60 -5.54 -1.68
N ALA A 69 1.41 -5.38 -1.08
CA ALA A 69 0.13 -5.69 -1.69
C ALA A 69 -0.10 -4.88 -2.97
N ASP A 70 0.15 -3.56 -2.94
CA ASP A 70 0.11 -2.67 -4.11
C ASP A 70 1.00 -3.19 -5.26
N LYS A 71 2.25 -3.55 -4.96
CA LYS A 71 3.19 -4.04 -5.98
C LYS A 71 2.79 -5.40 -6.55
N VAL A 72 2.26 -6.30 -5.73
CA VAL A 72 1.76 -7.60 -6.19
C VAL A 72 0.53 -7.39 -7.08
N GLY A 73 -0.46 -6.61 -6.66
CA GLY A 73 -1.65 -6.27 -7.45
C GLY A 73 -1.32 -5.57 -8.76
N SER A 74 -0.42 -4.57 -8.74
CA SER A 74 0.04 -3.91 -9.97
C SER A 74 0.74 -4.86 -10.95
N ARG A 75 1.46 -5.87 -10.45
CA ARG A 75 2.11 -6.88 -11.31
C ARG A 75 1.14 -7.91 -11.85
N SER A 76 0.11 -8.30 -11.07
CA SER A 76 -0.93 -9.24 -11.53
C SER A 76 -1.73 -8.65 -12.69
N GLY A 77 -1.96 -7.35 -12.71
CA GLY A 77 -2.61 -6.65 -13.82
C GLY A 77 -1.92 -6.84 -15.17
N LYS A 78 -0.59 -7.06 -15.20
CA LYS A 78 0.14 -7.37 -16.44
C LYS A 78 -0.19 -8.77 -17.02
N TYR A 79 -0.87 -9.59 -16.24
CA TYR A 79 -1.37 -10.91 -16.61
C TYR A 79 -2.90 -10.93 -16.74
N ASN A 80 -3.52 -9.77 -16.93
CA ASN A 80 -4.98 -9.58 -16.99
C ASN A 80 -5.70 -10.05 -15.70
N MET A 81 -4.99 -10.07 -14.57
CA MET A 81 -5.52 -10.46 -13.27
C MET A 81 -5.59 -9.21 -12.38
N ASP A 82 -6.49 -8.31 -12.73
CA ASP A 82 -6.79 -7.06 -12.02
C ASP A 82 -8.26 -6.71 -12.24
N PHE A 83 -8.78 -5.77 -11.46
CA PHE A 83 -10.12 -5.23 -11.63
C PHE A 83 -10.18 -4.31 -12.84
N GLU A 84 -11.30 -4.38 -13.57
CA GLU A 84 -11.51 -3.59 -14.79
C GLU A 84 -11.91 -2.13 -14.48
N SER A 85 -12.50 -1.88 -13.30
CA SER A 85 -12.95 -0.55 -12.89
C SER A 85 -12.87 -0.34 -11.38
N VAL A 86 -12.94 0.93 -10.98
CA VAL A 86 -13.01 1.33 -9.56
C VAL A 86 -14.30 0.82 -8.91
N GLU A 87 -15.40 0.77 -9.66
CA GLU A 87 -16.69 0.27 -9.18
C GLU A 87 -16.61 -1.21 -8.86
N GLN A 88 -15.98 -2.01 -9.73
CA GLN A 88 -15.81 -3.45 -9.51
C GLN A 88 -15.01 -3.74 -8.24
N VAL A 89 -13.90 -3.05 -8.02
CA VAL A 89 -13.12 -3.25 -6.79
C VAL A 89 -13.83 -2.70 -5.56
N ALA A 90 -14.64 -1.64 -5.69
CA ALA A 90 -15.45 -1.14 -4.59
C ALA A 90 -16.52 -2.15 -4.15
N ASP A 91 -17.10 -2.87 -5.11
CA ASP A 91 -18.05 -3.95 -4.80
C ASP A 91 -17.34 -5.14 -4.14
N LYS A 92 -16.10 -5.47 -4.57
CA LYS A 92 -15.29 -6.50 -3.88
C LYS A 92 -14.94 -6.11 -2.44
N VAL A 93 -14.61 -4.83 -2.17
CA VAL A 93 -14.39 -4.34 -0.80
C VAL A 93 -15.64 -4.54 0.08
N LYS A 94 -16.84 -4.30 -0.47
CA LYS A 94 -18.09 -4.54 0.28
C LYS A 94 -18.32 -6.04 0.53
N GLU A 95 -18.06 -6.88 -0.47
CA GLU A 95 -18.14 -8.33 -0.36
C GLU A 95 -17.26 -8.84 0.78
N GLU A 96 -15.96 -8.55 0.75
CA GLU A 96 -15.01 -8.93 1.81
C GLU A 96 -15.41 -8.41 3.19
N PHE A 97 -15.93 -7.19 3.25
CA PHE A 97 -16.45 -6.65 4.51
C PHE A 97 -17.60 -7.47 5.08
N TYR A 98 -18.53 -7.93 4.23
CA TYR A 98 -19.65 -8.78 4.68
C TYR A 98 -19.18 -10.18 5.06
N GLU A 99 -18.17 -10.74 4.40
CA GLU A 99 -17.56 -12.03 4.74
C GLU A 99 -16.90 -11.97 6.13
N VAL A 100 -16.14 -10.92 6.44
CA VAL A 100 -15.64 -10.68 7.81
C VAL A 100 -16.77 -10.65 8.84
N LEU A 101 -17.90 -9.96 8.55
CA LEU A 101 -19.04 -9.91 9.46
C LEU A 101 -19.75 -11.24 9.63
N GLN A 102 -19.78 -12.08 8.59
CA GLN A 102 -20.35 -13.42 8.65
C GLN A 102 -19.49 -14.32 9.54
N GLU A 103 -18.17 -14.37 9.29
CA GLU A 103 -17.24 -15.14 10.10
C GLU A 103 -17.22 -14.70 11.58
N TYR A 104 -17.39 -13.39 11.84
CA TYR A 104 -17.55 -12.86 13.21
C TYR A 104 -18.83 -13.40 13.88
N LYS A 105 -19.97 -13.44 13.19
CA LYS A 105 -21.23 -14.01 13.71
C LYS A 105 -21.12 -15.49 14.02
N ASP A 106 -20.40 -16.21 13.15
CA ASP A 106 -20.18 -17.64 13.27
C ASP A 106 -19.09 -17.99 14.30
N LYS A 107 -18.42 -16.97 14.87
CA LYS A 107 -17.32 -17.10 15.82
C LYS A 107 -16.15 -17.94 15.29
N ASN A 108 -15.93 -17.87 13.97
CA ASN A 108 -14.85 -18.56 13.29
C ASN A 108 -13.59 -17.68 13.30
N GLU A 109 -12.76 -17.79 14.33
CA GLU A 109 -11.54 -16.98 14.48
C GLU A 109 -10.59 -17.11 13.28
N LYS A 110 -10.47 -18.30 12.69
CA LYS A 110 -9.63 -18.53 11.52
C LYS A 110 -10.20 -17.82 10.28
N GLY A 111 -11.49 -17.95 10.04
CA GLY A 111 -12.18 -17.24 8.95
C GLY A 111 -12.06 -15.72 9.11
N ILE A 112 -12.29 -15.16 10.31
CA ILE A 112 -12.09 -13.72 10.58
C ILE A 112 -10.68 -13.27 10.17
N TYR A 113 -9.65 -14.06 10.50
CA TYR A 113 -8.27 -13.70 10.15
C TYR A 113 -8.04 -13.72 8.63
N GLU A 114 -8.56 -14.73 7.93
CA GLU A 114 -8.45 -14.86 6.47
C GLU A 114 -9.19 -13.71 5.77
N GLU A 115 -10.47 -13.50 6.08
CA GLU A 115 -11.29 -12.45 5.44
C GLU A 115 -10.83 -11.03 5.76
N CYS A 116 -10.29 -10.77 6.96
CA CYS A 116 -9.63 -9.50 7.24
C CYS A 116 -8.42 -9.24 6.34
N GLY A 117 -7.67 -10.28 6.00
CA GLY A 117 -6.56 -10.19 5.05
C GLY A 117 -7.04 -9.84 3.65
N ASP A 118 -8.11 -10.49 3.18
CA ASP A 118 -8.68 -10.27 1.85
C ASP A 118 -9.34 -8.90 1.74
N LEU A 119 -10.07 -8.45 2.76
CA LEU A 119 -10.57 -7.08 2.86
C LEU A 119 -9.45 -6.04 2.75
N LEU A 120 -8.36 -6.21 3.49
CA LEU A 120 -7.22 -5.28 3.42
C LEU A 120 -6.58 -5.28 2.03
N PHE A 121 -6.47 -6.43 1.37
CA PHE A 121 -5.93 -6.53 0.01
C PHE A 121 -6.87 -5.86 -1.02
N ALA A 122 -8.18 -6.04 -0.89
CA ALA A 122 -9.19 -5.38 -1.71
C ALA A 122 -9.15 -3.84 -1.54
N VAL A 123 -9.02 -3.34 -0.29
CA VAL A 123 -8.88 -1.91 0.00
C VAL A 123 -7.60 -1.34 -0.64
N VAL A 124 -6.46 -2.05 -0.54
CA VAL A 124 -5.21 -1.61 -1.20
C VAL A 124 -5.38 -1.56 -2.72
N SER A 125 -6.07 -2.54 -3.31
CA SER A 125 -6.37 -2.56 -4.75
C SER A 125 -7.27 -1.40 -5.17
N PHE A 126 -8.28 -1.07 -4.37
CA PHE A 126 -9.16 0.09 -4.58
C PHE A 126 -8.37 1.40 -4.57
N VAL A 127 -7.54 1.62 -3.56
CA VAL A 127 -6.71 2.83 -3.43
C VAL A 127 -5.73 2.95 -4.60
N ARG A 128 -5.15 1.83 -5.04
CA ARG A 128 -4.25 1.78 -6.20
C ARG A 128 -4.96 2.17 -7.50
N LEU A 129 -6.17 1.66 -7.76
CA LEU A 129 -6.94 2.00 -8.97
C LEU A 129 -7.36 3.47 -9.00
N LEU A 130 -7.51 4.12 -7.83
CA LEU A 130 -7.69 5.57 -7.73
C LEU A 130 -6.40 6.37 -8.01
N GLY A 131 -5.27 5.70 -8.26
CA GLY A 131 -3.98 6.36 -8.49
C GLY A 131 -3.35 6.94 -7.22
N VAL A 132 -3.81 6.53 -6.04
CA VAL A 132 -3.31 7.02 -4.75
C VAL A 132 -2.21 6.09 -4.22
N ASN A 133 -1.15 6.65 -3.67
CA ASN A 133 -0.15 5.88 -2.93
C ASN A 133 -0.71 5.51 -1.55
N GLY A 134 -1.13 4.25 -1.39
CA GLY A 134 -1.79 3.77 -0.17
C GLY A 134 -0.89 3.82 1.07
N GLU A 135 0.40 3.55 0.93
CA GLU A 135 1.36 3.59 2.04
C GLU A 135 1.49 5.02 2.60
N LEU A 136 1.69 6.01 1.72
CA LEU A 136 1.81 7.41 2.13
C LEU A 136 0.47 7.93 2.67
N SER A 137 -0.63 7.63 2.00
CA SER A 137 -1.96 8.06 2.43
C SER A 137 -2.33 7.53 3.82
N LEU A 138 -1.98 6.27 4.13
CA LEU A 138 -2.22 5.68 5.45
C LEU A 138 -1.32 6.32 6.52
N ASN A 139 -0.06 6.58 6.20
CA ASN A 139 0.85 7.31 7.10
C ASN A 139 0.33 8.71 7.40
N ASP A 140 -0.08 9.47 6.38
CA ASP A 140 -0.65 10.82 6.57
C ASP A 140 -1.93 10.80 7.41
N ALA A 141 -2.79 9.79 7.22
CA ALA A 141 -3.99 9.60 8.01
C ALA A 141 -3.65 9.27 9.48
N THR A 142 -2.62 8.46 9.71
CA THR A 142 -2.12 8.14 11.04
C THR A 142 -1.56 9.37 11.74
N ASP A 143 -0.73 10.15 11.06
CA ASP A 143 -0.19 11.40 11.60
C ASP A 143 -1.28 12.43 11.89
N LYS A 144 -2.30 12.50 11.02
CA LYS A 144 -3.48 13.33 11.28
C LYS A 144 -4.22 12.89 12.54
N PHE A 145 -4.38 11.59 12.75
CA PHE A 145 -4.99 11.06 13.97
C PHE A 145 -4.17 11.43 15.21
N LEU A 146 -2.84 11.26 15.16
CA LEU A 146 -1.94 11.60 16.28
C LEU A 146 -2.00 13.09 16.63
N ARG A 147 -2.01 13.98 15.63
CA ARG A 147 -2.17 15.43 15.88
C ARG A 147 -3.50 15.74 16.55
N ARG A 148 -4.59 15.12 16.09
CA ARG A 148 -5.91 15.30 16.70
C ARG A 148 -5.98 14.75 18.10
N PHE A 149 -5.42 13.58 18.35
CA PHE A 149 -5.33 12.98 19.66
C PHE A 149 -4.60 13.91 20.65
N LYS A 150 -3.44 14.43 20.27
CA LYS A 150 -2.70 15.41 21.07
C LYS A 150 -3.56 16.62 21.42
N LYS A 151 -4.25 17.19 20.42
CA LYS A 151 -5.14 18.35 20.66
C LYS A 151 -6.31 18.01 21.58
N THR A 152 -6.89 16.82 21.45
CA THR A 152 -7.95 16.31 22.33
C THR A 152 -7.47 16.22 23.76
N GLU A 153 -6.27 15.69 23.99
CA GLU A 153 -5.64 15.61 25.31
C GLU A 153 -5.39 17.00 25.90
N GLU A 154 -4.84 17.92 25.11
CA GLU A 154 -4.61 19.32 25.53
C GLU A 154 -5.90 20.02 25.97
N LEU A 155 -7.00 19.83 25.22
CA LEU A 155 -8.31 20.41 25.56
C LEU A 155 -8.87 19.84 26.88
N ALA A 156 -8.79 18.53 27.06
CA ALA A 156 -9.22 17.89 28.31
C ALA A 156 -8.39 18.38 29.52
N VAL A 157 -7.07 18.51 29.36
CA VAL A 157 -6.17 19.02 30.41
C VAL A 157 -6.49 20.49 30.75
N GLN A 158 -6.82 21.33 29.77
CA GLN A 158 -7.24 22.72 30.00
C GLN A 158 -8.49 22.80 30.88
N ASP A 159 -9.41 21.84 30.76
CA ASP A 159 -10.60 21.70 31.57
C ASP A 159 -10.34 20.96 32.90
N GLY A 160 -9.08 20.67 33.22
CA GLY A 160 -8.70 19.96 34.46
C GLY A 160 -9.06 18.47 34.45
N LYS A 161 -9.27 17.88 33.27
CA LYS A 161 -9.71 16.48 33.11
C LYS A 161 -8.59 15.61 32.56
N ASN A 162 -8.67 14.31 32.88
CA ASN A 162 -7.77 13.28 32.34
C ASN A 162 -8.55 12.39 31.36
N LEU A 163 -8.05 12.24 30.12
CA LEU A 163 -8.71 11.41 29.09
C LEU A 163 -9.04 9.99 29.55
N LYS A 164 -8.21 9.40 30.42
CA LYS A 164 -8.42 8.03 30.92
C LYS A 164 -9.64 7.90 31.84
N GLU A 165 -10.16 9.00 32.35
CA GLU A 165 -11.26 9.06 33.30
C GLU A 165 -12.57 9.53 32.65
N LEU A 166 -12.52 9.89 31.38
CA LEU A 166 -13.67 10.40 30.62
C LEU A 166 -14.49 9.28 30.01
N SER A 167 -15.80 9.54 29.88
CA SER A 167 -16.68 8.70 29.07
C SER A 167 -16.36 8.81 27.57
N ALA A 168 -16.84 7.85 26.78
CA ALA A 168 -16.68 7.87 25.32
C ALA A 168 -17.31 9.14 24.70
N GLU A 169 -18.46 9.57 25.19
CA GLU A 169 -19.17 10.76 24.71
C GLU A 169 -18.37 12.05 25.00
N GLU A 170 -17.75 12.15 26.18
CA GLU A 170 -16.89 13.29 26.54
C GLU A 170 -15.63 13.32 25.65
N ILE A 171 -14.98 12.17 25.42
CA ILE A 171 -13.82 12.06 24.53
C ILE A 171 -14.21 12.46 23.10
N ASP A 172 -15.35 11.98 22.57
CA ASP A 172 -15.85 12.35 21.24
C ASP A 172 -16.12 13.85 21.12
N SER A 173 -16.60 14.49 22.18
CA SER A 173 -16.79 15.96 22.20
C SER A 173 -15.47 16.68 21.99
N TYR A 174 -14.44 16.37 22.79
CA TYR A 174 -13.09 16.96 22.66
C TYR A 174 -12.45 16.62 21.31
N TYR A 175 -12.60 15.37 20.84
CA TYR A 175 -12.09 14.96 19.54
C TYR A 175 -12.74 15.72 18.38
N ASN A 176 -14.05 15.96 18.44
CA ASN A 176 -14.74 16.76 17.42
C ASN A 176 -14.31 18.23 17.46
N GLU A 177 -14.01 18.77 18.62
CA GLU A 177 -13.45 20.12 18.76
C GLU A 177 -12.03 20.21 18.17
N SER A 178 -11.20 19.18 18.37
CA SER A 178 -9.85 19.10 17.80
C SER A 178 -9.80 19.14 16.26
N LYS A 179 -10.93 18.88 15.58
CA LYS A 179 -11.04 18.96 14.10
C LYS A 179 -11.22 20.38 13.58
N LYS A 180 -11.59 21.35 14.45
CA LYS A 180 -11.93 22.72 14.05
C LYS A 180 -10.70 23.64 13.95
N GLY A 181 -9.55 23.20 14.34
CA GLY A 181 -8.26 23.87 14.27
C GLY A 181 -7.26 23.03 13.51
#